data_de45b5703699b1eb33ba58de2c0a17b5
#
_entry.id   de45b5703699b1eb33ba58de2c0a17b5
#
_cell.length_a   1.000
_cell.length_b   1.000
_cell.length_c   1.000
_cell.angle_alpha   90.00
_cell.angle_beta   90.00
_cell.angle_gamma   90.00
#
_symmetry.space_group_name_H-M   'P 1'
#
loop_
_entity.id
_entity.type
_entity.pdbx_description
1 polymer ?
#
loop_
_entity_poly.entity_id
_entity_poly.type
_entity_poly.pdbx_seq_one_letter_code
_entity_poly.pdbx_strand_id
1 'polypeptide(L)'
;MKRMLRTTLATFAAAALVLTAGQAFAAGTEAGQSISNTASVDYTIGGTPTTTPSNPTSFLVDRMINPVVVYTGAATVTVVAGATNYVLPFTIQNLSNTPLATNEYFNLTTSEVTANIMQNVEIYRDVNGDGLLDGGDTLVLAPVLLVRDAAPLEYLIVADVLAAGGAPDTATPGLTAPYDLVATAWAGALVGDGALAADGDGNDAAASEIVFADAQGTASVEVAAPDGIHSARGTYITAATLGVAKSVSNGVSGYQIPGDVVTYTIAVTNSDSVNAATAVTISDAIPGFTLYSLGTLTCTGAGFTAEYDHGAGFSTTEAPANTVTAVRCSGGSIAASGNASMAFGAAIQ
;
A
#
# COMPACT_ATOMS: atom_id res chain seq x y z
N MET A 1 44.14 30.60 66.44
CA MET A 1 42.66 30.64 66.35
C MET A 1 42.24 30.53 64.89
N LYS A 2 41.92 29.35 64.43
CA LYS A 2 41.47 29.11 63.06
C LYS A 2 39.95 28.98 63.06
N ARG A 3 39.23 29.91 62.42
CA ARG A 3 37.80 29.77 62.15
C ARG A 3 37.61 28.87 60.93
N MET A 4 37.02 27.73 61.16
CA MET A 4 36.55 26.87 60.04
C MET A 4 35.24 27.44 59.49
N LEU A 5 35.32 27.83 58.23
CA LEU A 5 34.17 28.17 57.41
C LEU A 5 33.54 26.86 56.93
N ARG A 6 32.35 26.53 57.42
CA ARG A 6 31.57 25.40 56.87
C ARG A 6 30.76 25.87 55.69
N THR A 7 31.23 25.50 54.52
CA THR A 7 30.49 25.64 53.26
C THR A 7 29.53 24.46 53.16
N THR A 8 28.26 24.71 53.32
CA THR A 8 27.19 23.72 53.02
C THR A 8 27.01 23.68 51.50
N LEU A 9 27.50 22.61 50.93
CA LEU A 9 27.27 22.30 49.50
C LEU A 9 25.87 21.70 49.38
N ALA A 10 24.93 22.49 48.87
CA ALA A 10 23.60 21.97 48.49
C ALA A 10 23.76 21.19 47.18
N THR A 11 23.76 19.86 47.30
CA THR A 11 23.72 18.97 46.13
C THR A 11 22.28 18.95 45.60
N PHE A 12 22.04 19.67 44.51
CA PHE A 12 20.87 19.46 43.68
C PHE A 12 21.02 18.11 42.98
N ALA A 13 20.36 17.10 43.49
CA ALA A 13 20.14 15.84 42.75
C ALA A 13 19.09 16.14 41.66
N ALA A 14 19.57 16.48 40.45
CA ALA A 14 18.74 16.43 39.29
C ALA A 14 18.44 14.94 38.98
N ALA A 15 17.31 14.45 39.46
CA ALA A 15 16.76 13.19 39.00
C ALA A 15 16.41 13.38 37.51
N ALA A 16 17.30 12.94 36.64
CA ALA A 16 16.98 12.75 35.23
C ALA A 16 15.95 11.59 35.15
N LEU A 17 14.67 11.95 35.16
CA LEU A 17 13.60 11.05 34.82
C LEU A 17 13.72 10.84 33.30
N VAL A 18 14.37 9.75 32.91
CA VAL A 18 14.33 9.27 31.53
C VAL A 18 12.90 8.75 31.32
N LEU A 19 12.03 9.67 30.88
CA LEU A 19 10.79 9.30 30.24
C LEU A 19 11.19 8.59 28.94
N THR A 20 11.09 7.27 28.93
CA THR A 20 10.89 6.54 27.69
C THR A 20 9.59 7.08 27.13
N ALA A 21 9.73 8.02 26.20
CA ALA A 21 8.62 8.46 25.38
C ALA A 21 8.26 7.28 24.44
N GLY A 22 7.55 6.28 24.96
CA GLY A 22 6.49 5.71 24.17
C GLY A 22 5.65 6.91 23.77
N GLN A 23 5.27 7.03 22.52
CA GLN A 23 4.35 8.06 22.10
C GLN A 23 3.03 7.85 22.86
N ALA A 24 2.98 8.34 24.10
CA ALA A 24 1.73 8.66 24.71
C ALA A 24 1.23 9.84 23.88
N PHE A 25 0.37 9.60 22.91
CA PHE A 25 -0.54 10.61 22.45
C PHE A 25 -1.20 11.12 23.73
N ALA A 26 -0.86 12.34 24.15
CA ALA A 26 -1.47 12.92 25.31
C ALA A 26 -2.96 13.01 24.96
N ALA A 27 -3.77 12.18 25.59
CA ALA A 27 -5.21 12.28 25.48
C ALA A 27 -5.54 13.75 25.81
N GLY A 28 -6.01 14.50 24.80
CA GLY A 28 -6.39 15.89 24.98
C GLY A 28 -7.45 15.98 26.07
N THR A 29 -7.68 17.17 26.59
CA THR A 29 -8.80 17.39 27.52
C THR A 29 -10.09 16.93 26.85
N GLU A 30 -10.88 16.12 27.54
CA GLU A 30 -12.14 15.60 27.01
C GLU A 30 -13.11 16.73 26.68
N ALA A 31 -13.85 16.55 25.62
CA ALA A 31 -14.95 17.43 25.23
C ALA A 31 -15.97 17.55 26.37
N GLY A 32 -16.52 18.74 26.57
CA GLY A 32 -17.48 19.05 27.62
C GLY A 32 -16.84 19.28 29.00
N GLN A 33 -15.51 19.15 29.15
CA GLN A 33 -14.85 19.52 30.41
C GLN A 33 -14.87 21.03 30.59
N SER A 34 -15.25 21.49 31.79
CA SER A 34 -15.23 22.90 32.13
C SER A 34 -13.83 23.29 32.63
N ILE A 35 -13.25 24.27 31.96
CA ILE A 35 -12.01 24.93 32.40
C ILE A 35 -12.40 26.21 33.12
N SER A 36 -12.01 26.31 34.41
CA SER A 36 -12.32 27.48 35.25
C SER A 36 -11.04 28.13 35.75
N ASN A 37 -11.03 29.45 35.75
CA ASN A 37 -9.92 30.24 36.26
C ASN A 37 -10.43 31.37 37.21
N THR A 38 -9.67 31.61 38.30
CA THR A 38 -9.94 32.68 39.26
C THR A 38 -8.61 33.36 39.59
N ALA A 39 -8.58 34.69 39.49
CA ALA A 39 -7.45 35.49 39.91
C ALA A 39 -7.61 35.94 41.35
N SER A 40 -6.53 36.30 42.02
CA SER A 40 -6.57 36.97 43.32
C SER A 40 -5.65 38.19 43.34
N VAL A 41 -6.03 39.17 44.14
CA VAL A 41 -5.24 40.39 44.38
C VAL A 41 -4.93 40.44 45.87
N ASP A 42 -3.63 40.49 46.19
CA ASP A 42 -3.17 40.69 47.55
C ASP A 42 -2.79 42.18 47.73
N TYR A 43 -3.29 42.79 48.83
CA TYR A 43 -3.03 44.20 49.13
C TYR A 43 -3.08 44.42 50.63
N THR A 44 -2.67 45.60 51.07
CA THR A 44 -2.70 45.99 52.48
C THR A 44 -3.53 47.27 52.67
N ILE A 45 -4.53 47.23 53.58
CA ILE A 45 -5.30 48.38 53.99
C ILE A 45 -5.10 48.63 55.48
N GLY A 46 -4.68 49.85 55.86
CA GLY A 46 -4.47 50.19 57.23
C GLY A 46 -3.45 49.33 57.98
N GLY A 47 -2.49 48.76 57.28
CA GLY A 47 -1.50 47.80 57.82
C GLY A 47 -1.97 46.34 57.88
N THR A 48 -3.20 46.03 57.46
CA THR A 48 -3.75 44.66 57.45
C THR A 48 -3.68 44.07 56.04
N PRO A 49 -2.93 42.93 55.84
CA PRO A 49 -2.91 42.20 54.58
C PRO A 49 -4.33 41.65 54.26
N THR A 50 -4.73 41.79 53.02
CA THR A 50 -6.03 41.34 52.52
C THR A 50 -5.89 40.73 51.16
N THR A 51 -6.56 39.59 50.91
CA THR A 51 -6.66 38.93 49.60
C THR A 51 -8.08 38.99 49.11
N THR A 52 -8.27 39.44 47.88
CA THR A 52 -9.61 39.49 47.25
C THR A 52 -9.57 38.67 45.97
N PRO A 53 -10.35 37.56 45.85
CA PRO A 53 -10.46 36.81 44.63
C PRO A 53 -11.34 37.53 43.61
N SER A 54 -11.09 37.30 42.33
CA SER A 54 -12.01 37.67 41.26
C SER A 54 -13.23 36.74 41.22
N ASN A 55 -14.24 37.09 40.43
CA ASN A 55 -15.22 36.13 39.96
C ASN A 55 -14.51 35.05 39.13
N PRO A 56 -14.93 33.77 39.19
CA PRO A 56 -14.44 32.75 38.27
C PRO A 56 -14.93 33.02 36.86
N THR A 57 -14.09 32.70 35.86
CA THR A 57 -14.45 32.57 34.46
C THR A 57 -14.32 31.14 34.03
N SER A 58 -15.23 30.63 33.23
CA SER A 58 -15.18 29.25 32.74
C SER A 58 -15.61 29.14 31.29
N PHE A 59 -15.11 28.13 30.62
CA PHE A 59 -15.56 27.71 29.28
C PHE A 59 -15.57 26.18 29.21
N LEU A 60 -16.30 25.62 28.24
CA LEU A 60 -16.31 24.20 27.94
C LEU A 60 -15.31 23.90 26.83
N VAL A 61 -14.73 22.72 26.89
CA VAL A 61 -13.84 22.18 25.83
C VAL A 61 -14.69 21.61 24.70
N ASP A 62 -14.44 22.05 23.47
CA ASP A 62 -15.15 21.57 22.29
C ASP A 62 -14.81 20.14 21.92
N ARG A 63 -15.73 19.48 21.23
CA ARG A 63 -15.54 18.14 20.68
C ARG A 63 -14.77 18.22 19.37
N MET A 64 -13.50 17.91 19.43
CA MET A 64 -12.61 17.81 18.27
C MET A 64 -12.73 16.42 17.64
N ILE A 65 -13.02 16.35 16.34
CA ILE A 65 -13.07 15.12 15.54
C ILE A 65 -11.84 15.08 14.65
N ASN A 66 -11.08 13.98 14.74
CA ASN A 66 -9.81 13.84 14.01
C ASN A 66 -9.53 12.37 13.65
N PRO A 67 -10.13 11.85 12.57
CA PRO A 67 -9.73 10.55 12.01
C PRO A 67 -8.37 10.65 11.32
N VAL A 68 -7.59 9.57 11.36
CA VAL A 68 -6.33 9.44 10.62
C VAL A 68 -6.30 8.10 9.91
N VAL A 69 -6.19 8.12 8.58
CA VAL A 69 -6.02 6.93 7.73
C VAL A 69 -4.59 6.90 7.21
N VAL A 70 -3.94 5.76 7.26
CA VAL A 70 -2.57 5.57 6.76
C VAL A 70 -2.51 4.31 5.91
N TYR A 71 -1.95 4.42 4.71
CA TYR A 71 -1.61 3.26 3.90
C TYR A 71 -0.32 2.60 4.43
N THR A 72 -0.35 1.30 4.70
CA THR A 72 0.76 0.56 5.33
C THR A 72 1.47 -0.41 4.38
N GLY A 73 0.96 -0.55 3.15
CA GLY A 73 1.50 -1.47 2.16
C GLY A 73 2.72 -0.96 1.38
N ALA A 74 3.13 -1.74 0.39
CA ALA A 74 4.18 -1.35 -0.55
C ALA A 74 3.70 -0.19 -1.45
N ALA A 75 4.63 0.60 -1.99
CA ALA A 75 4.31 1.75 -2.87
C ALA A 75 3.37 1.37 -4.03
N THR A 76 3.49 0.16 -4.54
CA THR A 76 2.55 -0.45 -5.49
C THR A 76 2.40 -1.94 -5.21
N VAL A 77 1.19 -2.47 -5.37
CA VAL A 77 0.89 -3.91 -5.31
C VAL A 77 0.75 -4.43 -6.73
N THR A 78 1.65 -5.34 -7.13
CA THR A 78 1.63 -5.94 -8.46
C THR A 78 0.51 -6.97 -8.57
N VAL A 79 -0.36 -6.81 -9.56
CA VAL A 79 -1.55 -7.65 -9.78
C VAL A 79 -1.52 -8.31 -11.16
N VAL A 80 -2.19 -9.44 -11.31
CA VAL A 80 -2.28 -10.20 -12.56
C VAL A 80 -3.71 -10.19 -13.07
N ALA A 81 -3.91 -9.94 -14.38
CA ALA A 81 -5.22 -9.94 -15.01
C ALA A 81 -5.99 -11.24 -14.74
N GLY A 82 -7.24 -11.11 -14.30
CA GLY A 82 -8.13 -12.22 -13.97
C GLY A 82 -7.87 -12.90 -12.63
N ALA A 83 -6.90 -12.46 -11.84
CA ALA A 83 -6.70 -12.95 -10.49
C ALA A 83 -7.58 -12.20 -9.47
N THR A 84 -7.82 -12.80 -8.30
CA THR A 84 -8.77 -12.34 -7.29
C THR A 84 -8.11 -12.05 -5.95
N ASN A 85 -8.80 -11.30 -5.10
CA ASN A 85 -8.42 -11.04 -3.71
C ASN A 85 -7.07 -10.35 -3.51
N TYR A 86 -6.72 -9.40 -4.35
CA TYR A 86 -5.57 -8.53 -4.08
C TYR A 86 -5.89 -7.49 -3.00
N VAL A 87 -4.92 -7.21 -2.15
CA VAL A 87 -5.11 -6.45 -0.91
C VAL A 87 -4.28 -5.17 -0.92
N LEU A 88 -4.88 -4.06 -0.46
CA LEU A 88 -4.18 -2.85 -0.04
C LEU A 88 -4.43 -2.67 1.47
N PRO A 89 -3.40 -2.78 2.33
CA PRO A 89 -3.55 -2.67 3.76
C PRO A 89 -3.50 -1.21 4.23
N PHE A 90 -4.35 -0.87 5.20
CA PHE A 90 -4.45 0.45 5.81
C PHE A 90 -4.59 0.33 7.32
N THR A 91 -4.23 1.40 8.03
CA THR A 91 -4.61 1.58 9.43
C THR A 91 -5.49 2.81 9.56
N ILE A 92 -6.44 2.75 10.51
CA ILE A 92 -7.29 3.88 10.87
C ILE A 92 -7.18 4.10 12.37
N GLN A 93 -6.96 5.35 12.76
CA GLN A 93 -6.92 5.77 14.16
C GLN A 93 -7.85 6.95 14.40
N ASN A 94 -8.45 6.98 15.60
CA ASN A 94 -9.27 8.09 16.06
C ASN A 94 -8.45 8.92 17.07
N LEU A 95 -8.07 10.13 16.69
CA LEU A 95 -7.33 11.10 17.51
C LEU A 95 -8.24 12.23 18.06
N SER A 96 -9.54 12.02 18.05
CA SER A 96 -10.53 12.95 18.62
C SER A 96 -10.39 13.07 20.13
N ASN A 97 -11.01 14.11 20.74
CA ASN A 97 -11.10 14.25 22.19
C ASN A 97 -12.48 13.88 22.76
N THR A 98 -13.30 13.18 21.98
CA THR A 98 -14.64 12.73 22.41
C THR A 98 -14.57 11.95 23.72
N PRO A 99 -15.48 12.16 24.69
CA PRO A 99 -15.48 11.40 25.94
C PRO A 99 -15.49 9.88 25.70
N LEU A 100 -14.69 9.11 26.46
CA LEU A 100 -14.58 7.65 26.29
C LEU A 100 -15.92 6.91 26.42
N ALA A 101 -16.88 7.48 27.13
CA ALA A 101 -18.23 6.91 27.25
C ALA A 101 -19.10 7.15 26.01
N THR A 102 -18.66 7.98 25.06
CA THR A 102 -19.39 8.33 23.83
C THR A 102 -18.82 7.52 22.67
N ASN A 103 -19.66 6.74 22.02
CA ASN A 103 -19.29 6.03 20.80
C ASN A 103 -19.06 7.02 19.65
N GLU A 104 -17.99 6.81 18.91
CA GLU A 104 -17.65 7.61 17.74
C GLU A 104 -17.52 6.69 16.52
N TYR A 105 -18.33 7.00 15.52
CA TYR A 105 -18.45 6.15 14.32
C TYR A 105 -17.85 6.83 13.12
N PHE A 106 -17.29 6.01 12.23
CA PHE A 106 -16.72 6.45 10.95
C PHE A 106 -17.27 5.55 9.84
N ASN A 107 -17.81 6.15 8.81
CA ASN A 107 -18.20 5.43 7.61
C ASN A 107 -16.98 5.26 6.70
N LEU A 108 -16.68 4.01 6.32
CA LEU A 108 -15.57 3.70 5.45
C LEU A 108 -16.07 3.51 4.01
N THR A 109 -15.42 4.18 3.07
CA THR A 109 -15.68 4.03 1.64
C THR A 109 -14.39 3.93 0.86
N THR A 110 -14.48 3.41 -0.36
CA THR A 110 -13.37 3.44 -1.31
C THR A 110 -13.65 4.45 -2.41
N SER A 111 -12.60 5.10 -2.90
CA SER A 111 -12.67 5.97 -4.07
C SER A 111 -11.61 5.52 -5.08
N GLU A 112 -12.04 5.11 -6.26
CA GLU A 112 -11.15 4.84 -7.39
C GLU A 112 -10.74 6.17 -8.06
N VAL A 113 -9.45 6.32 -8.32
CA VAL A 113 -8.92 7.59 -8.83
C VAL A 113 -8.78 7.60 -10.35
N THR A 114 -8.40 6.47 -10.93
CA THR A 114 -8.27 6.29 -12.40
C THR A 114 -8.24 4.81 -12.76
N ALA A 115 -8.72 4.47 -13.94
CA ALA A 115 -8.66 3.16 -14.59
C ALA A 115 -9.49 2.03 -13.96
N ASN A 116 -10.56 1.68 -14.60
CA ASN A 116 -11.48 0.60 -14.31
C ASN A 116 -10.88 -0.80 -14.57
N ILE A 117 -9.77 -1.15 -13.92
CA ILE A 117 -9.16 -2.48 -14.04
C ILE A 117 -9.46 -3.40 -12.87
N MET A 118 -10.08 -2.87 -11.83
CA MET A 118 -10.48 -3.63 -10.65
C MET A 118 -12.01 -3.78 -10.60
N GLN A 119 -12.47 -4.86 -9.99
CA GLN A 119 -13.89 -5.17 -9.75
C GLN A 119 -14.05 -5.79 -8.36
N ASN A 120 -15.31 -5.92 -7.90
CA ASN A 120 -15.63 -6.50 -6.59
C ASN A 120 -14.81 -5.87 -5.45
N VAL A 121 -14.72 -4.53 -5.47
CA VAL A 121 -13.93 -3.79 -4.47
C VAL A 121 -14.69 -3.73 -3.16
N GLU A 122 -14.12 -4.28 -2.11
CA GLU A 122 -14.72 -4.40 -0.79
C GLU A 122 -13.74 -3.96 0.30
N ILE A 123 -14.26 -3.55 1.45
CA ILE A 123 -13.47 -3.19 2.62
C ILE A 123 -13.64 -4.29 3.67
N TYR A 124 -12.52 -4.82 4.17
CA TYR A 124 -12.51 -5.76 5.28
C TYR A 124 -11.80 -5.15 6.50
N ARG A 125 -12.25 -5.54 7.68
CA ARG A 125 -11.51 -5.37 8.90
C ARG A 125 -10.49 -6.52 8.98
N ASP A 126 -9.21 -6.19 8.97
CA ASP A 126 -8.13 -7.14 9.25
C ASP A 126 -8.07 -7.36 10.76
N VAL A 127 -8.49 -8.55 11.20
CA VAL A 127 -8.67 -8.84 12.64
C VAL A 127 -7.37 -9.29 13.29
N ASN A 128 -6.52 -10.00 12.56
CA ASN A 128 -5.24 -10.50 13.05
C ASN A 128 -4.06 -9.55 12.74
N GLY A 129 -4.23 -8.56 11.85
CA GLY A 129 -3.26 -7.54 11.55
C GLY A 129 -2.08 -8.02 10.71
N ASP A 130 -2.30 -9.02 9.86
CA ASP A 130 -1.23 -9.58 9.02
C ASP A 130 -1.15 -8.97 7.61
N GLY A 131 -2.12 -8.10 7.26
CA GLY A 131 -2.20 -7.44 5.96
C GLY A 131 -2.64 -8.34 4.81
N LEU A 132 -3.23 -9.51 5.12
CA LEU A 132 -3.74 -10.48 4.16
C LEU A 132 -5.23 -10.72 4.40
N LEU A 133 -5.98 -11.05 3.34
CA LEU A 133 -7.37 -11.47 3.50
C LEU A 133 -7.43 -12.93 3.90
N ASP A 134 -7.99 -13.21 5.07
CA ASP A 134 -8.20 -14.58 5.55
C ASP A 134 -9.61 -14.82 6.15
N GLY A 135 -9.86 -16.06 6.62
CA GLY A 135 -11.18 -16.44 7.14
C GLY A 135 -11.56 -15.82 8.48
N GLY A 136 -10.65 -15.09 9.14
CA GLY A 136 -10.87 -14.35 10.38
C GLY A 136 -11.34 -12.92 10.15
N ASP A 137 -11.17 -12.41 8.92
CA ASP A 137 -11.48 -11.04 8.58
C ASP A 137 -12.97 -10.81 8.36
N THR A 138 -13.41 -9.60 8.60
CA THR A 138 -14.82 -9.26 8.55
C THR A 138 -15.12 -8.17 7.53
N LEU A 139 -16.06 -8.44 6.63
CA LEU A 139 -16.55 -7.46 5.65
C LEU A 139 -17.21 -6.26 6.36
N VAL A 140 -16.81 -5.05 5.99
CA VAL A 140 -17.35 -3.81 6.53
C VAL A 140 -18.58 -3.39 5.74
N LEU A 141 -19.76 -3.48 6.36
CA LEU A 141 -21.06 -3.13 5.74
C LEU A 141 -21.75 -1.96 6.44
N ALA A 142 -21.18 -1.45 7.52
CA ALA A 142 -21.76 -0.36 8.34
C ALA A 142 -20.65 0.52 8.90
N PRO A 143 -20.98 1.74 9.39
CA PRO A 143 -20.01 2.58 10.07
C PRO A 143 -19.31 1.83 11.22
N VAL A 144 -18.02 2.02 11.33
CA VAL A 144 -17.17 1.34 12.32
C VAL A 144 -16.98 2.19 13.57
N LEU A 145 -17.02 1.56 14.73
CA LEU A 145 -16.68 2.21 16.00
C LEU A 145 -15.16 2.29 16.15
N LEU A 146 -14.62 3.50 16.26
CA LEU A 146 -13.22 3.72 16.56
C LEU A 146 -13.09 4.39 17.94
N VAL A 147 -12.54 3.65 18.89
CA VAL A 147 -12.33 4.18 20.25
C VAL A 147 -11.20 5.23 20.20
N ARG A 148 -11.46 6.38 20.82
CA ARG A 148 -10.49 7.47 20.98
C ARG A 148 -9.17 6.98 21.58
N ASP A 149 -8.04 7.45 21.06
CA ASP A 149 -6.68 7.16 21.57
C ASP A 149 -6.34 5.65 21.65
N ALA A 150 -7.17 4.78 21.07
CA ALA A 150 -6.84 3.36 20.94
C ALA A 150 -5.73 3.15 19.90
N ALA A 151 -5.11 1.98 19.95
CA ALA A 151 -4.19 1.57 18.88
C ALA A 151 -4.91 1.63 17.52
N PRO A 152 -4.21 1.99 16.44
CA PRO A 152 -4.78 1.95 15.10
C PRO A 152 -5.40 0.59 14.81
N LEU A 153 -6.52 0.61 14.13
CA LEU A 153 -7.20 -0.59 13.68
C LEU A 153 -6.87 -0.85 12.19
N GLU A 154 -6.65 -2.10 11.85
CA GLU A 154 -6.23 -2.48 10.50
C GLU A 154 -7.41 -2.82 9.60
N TYR A 155 -7.33 -2.37 8.34
CA TYR A 155 -8.36 -2.54 7.32
C TYR A 155 -7.72 -2.85 5.97
N LEU A 156 -8.42 -3.57 5.13
CA LEU A 156 -8.00 -3.97 3.80
C LEU A 156 -8.99 -3.44 2.77
N ILE A 157 -8.49 -2.84 1.68
CA ILE A 157 -9.24 -2.80 0.43
C ILE A 157 -8.90 -4.08 -0.33
N VAL A 158 -9.90 -4.88 -0.63
CA VAL A 158 -9.77 -6.13 -1.38
C VAL A 158 -10.44 -5.97 -2.72
N ALA A 159 -9.78 -6.39 -3.79
CA ALA A 159 -10.31 -6.27 -5.13
C ALA A 159 -9.87 -7.41 -6.05
N ASP A 160 -10.68 -7.70 -7.05
CA ASP A 160 -10.36 -8.61 -8.14
C ASP A 160 -9.89 -7.83 -9.37
N VAL A 161 -8.99 -8.41 -10.14
CA VAL A 161 -8.49 -7.80 -11.37
C VAL A 161 -9.33 -8.27 -12.55
N LEU A 162 -9.79 -7.34 -13.40
CA LEU A 162 -10.47 -7.69 -14.63
C LEU A 162 -9.60 -8.58 -15.51
N ALA A 163 -10.24 -9.56 -16.17
CA ALA A 163 -9.55 -10.41 -17.12
C ALA A 163 -9.06 -9.59 -18.34
N ALA A 164 -7.95 -9.99 -18.94
CA ALA A 164 -7.48 -9.38 -20.16
C ALA A 164 -8.57 -9.46 -21.26
N GLY A 165 -8.95 -8.31 -21.83
CA GLY A 165 -10.03 -8.22 -22.81
C GLY A 165 -11.42 -8.01 -22.22
N GLY A 166 -11.56 -7.86 -20.90
CA GLY A 166 -12.81 -7.45 -20.24
C GLY A 166 -13.12 -5.96 -20.41
N ALA A 167 -14.39 -5.61 -20.62
CA ALA A 167 -14.84 -4.21 -20.59
C ALA A 167 -15.05 -3.74 -19.13
N PRO A 168 -14.87 -2.45 -18.79
CA PRO A 168 -14.66 -1.32 -19.68
C PRO A 168 -13.22 -1.07 -20.10
N ASP A 169 -12.23 -1.53 -19.32
CA ASP A 169 -10.81 -1.43 -19.66
C ASP A 169 -10.13 -2.79 -19.55
N THR A 170 -9.26 -3.10 -20.51
CA THR A 170 -8.44 -4.30 -20.44
C THR A 170 -7.31 -4.06 -19.45
N ALA A 171 -7.12 -4.97 -18.50
CA ALA A 171 -5.97 -4.94 -17.61
C ALA A 171 -4.68 -5.19 -18.39
N THR A 172 -4.26 -4.18 -19.17
CA THR A 172 -2.98 -4.21 -19.89
C THR A 172 -1.84 -3.99 -18.90
N PRO A 173 -0.68 -4.63 -19.11
CA PRO A 173 0.47 -4.47 -18.23
C PRO A 173 0.91 -3.04 -18.05
N GLY A 174 1.31 -2.68 -16.83
CA GLY A 174 1.78 -1.34 -16.47
C GLY A 174 0.68 -0.34 -16.14
N LEU A 175 -0.60 -0.71 -16.26
CA LEU A 175 -1.69 0.14 -15.79
C LEU A 175 -1.71 0.19 -14.27
N THR A 176 -1.91 1.40 -13.74
CA THR A 176 -2.07 1.64 -12.30
C THR A 176 -3.52 1.90 -11.96
N ALA A 177 -4.00 1.33 -10.86
CA ALA A 177 -5.30 1.60 -10.27
C ALA A 177 -5.11 2.07 -8.83
N PRO A 178 -5.02 3.38 -8.59
CA PRO A 178 -4.98 3.92 -7.24
C PRO A 178 -6.37 3.95 -6.62
N TYR A 179 -6.44 3.50 -5.36
CA TYR A 179 -7.63 3.51 -4.52
C TYR A 179 -7.35 4.25 -3.22
N ASP A 180 -8.26 5.12 -2.85
CA ASP A 180 -8.26 5.76 -1.54
C ASP A 180 -9.18 5.00 -0.59
N LEU A 181 -8.70 4.70 0.63
CA LEU A 181 -9.58 4.37 1.75
C LEU A 181 -9.96 5.68 2.43
N VAL A 182 -11.24 5.96 2.50
CA VAL A 182 -11.81 7.21 3.03
C VAL A 182 -12.55 6.90 4.32
N ALA A 183 -12.21 7.57 5.40
CA ALA A 183 -12.93 7.54 6.67
C ALA A 183 -13.64 8.88 6.89
N THR A 184 -14.97 8.85 6.94
CA THR A 184 -15.82 10.03 7.19
C THR A 184 -16.43 9.91 8.56
N ALA A 185 -16.31 10.96 9.39
CA ALA A 185 -17.00 11.04 10.68
C ALA A 185 -18.52 10.87 10.49
N TRP A 186 -19.15 10.02 11.30
CA TRP A 186 -20.54 9.59 11.10
C TRP A 186 -21.37 9.81 12.34
N ALA A 187 -22.64 10.20 12.17
CA ALA A 187 -23.51 10.56 13.28
C ALA A 187 -23.95 9.38 14.16
N GLY A 188 -23.84 8.14 13.66
CA GLY A 188 -24.21 6.92 14.42
C GLY A 188 -23.76 5.63 13.78
N ALA A 189 -24.28 4.50 14.27
CA ALA A 189 -23.88 3.14 13.86
C ALA A 189 -24.52 2.66 12.55
N LEU A 190 -25.49 3.38 12.02
CA LEU A 190 -26.22 2.97 10.82
C LEU A 190 -25.80 3.81 9.60
N VAL A 191 -25.75 3.19 8.44
CA VAL A 191 -25.45 3.89 7.18
C VAL A 191 -26.41 5.07 6.94
N GLY A 192 -27.65 4.97 7.38
CA GLY A 192 -28.67 6.02 7.24
C GLY A 192 -28.53 7.20 8.20
N ASP A 193 -27.64 7.15 9.19
CA ASP A 193 -27.46 8.24 10.16
C ASP A 193 -26.80 9.48 9.54
N GLY A 194 -26.01 9.30 8.47
CA GLY A 194 -25.39 10.39 7.73
C GLY A 194 -24.06 10.87 8.31
N ALA A 195 -23.37 11.70 7.54
CA ALA A 195 -22.11 12.31 7.98
C ALA A 195 -22.35 13.22 9.19
N LEU A 196 -21.39 13.21 10.13
CA LEU A 196 -21.40 14.15 11.25
C LEU A 196 -21.17 15.57 10.71
N ALA A 197 -21.97 16.52 11.15
CA ALA A 197 -21.78 17.92 10.79
C ALA A 197 -21.00 18.65 11.89
N ALA A 198 -20.13 19.59 11.49
CA ALA A 198 -19.59 20.55 12.42
C ALA A 198 -20.71 21.46 12.95
N ASP A 199 -20.54 21.93 14.17
CA ASP A 199 -21.43 22.93 14.72
C ASP A 199 -21.20 24.29 14.04
N GLY A 200 -22.25 24.94 13.58
CA GLY A 200 -22.17 26.13 12.73
C GLY A 200 -22.63 27.44 13.38
N ASP A 201 -22.97 27.42 14.67
CA ASP A 201 -23.58 28.60 15.32
C ASP A 201 -22.56 29.52 16.01
N GLY A 202 -21.27 29.20 15.93
CA GLY A 202 -20.17 29.96 16.49
C GLY A 202 -19.74 29.48 17.87
N ASN A 203 -18.52 29.83 18.27
CA ASN A 203 -17.93 29.41 19.53
C ASN A 203 -18.63 30.09 20.69
N ASP A 204 -19.43 29.34 21.45
CA ASP A 204 -20.06 29.80 22.69
C ASP A 204 -19.46 29.06 23.90
N ALA A 205 -19.13 29.77 24.96
CA ALA A 205 -18.49 29.19 26.14
C ALA A 205 -19.43 28.32 26.98
N ALA A 206 -20.72 28.27 26.68
CA ALA A 206 -21.75 27.57 27.45
C ALA A 206 -22.10 26.21 26.87
N ALA A 207 -21.77 25.94 25.61
CA ALA A 207 -21.95 24.66 24.91
C ALA A 207 -20.61 24.07 24.52
N SER A 208 -20.56 22.75 24.31
CA SER A 208 -19.44 22.06 23.68
C SER A 208 -19.80 21.81 22.23
N GLU A 209 -19.08 22.46 21.33
CA GLU A 209 -19.33 22.42 19.90
C GLU A 209 -18.55 21.26 19.23
N ILE A 210 -19.00 20.86 18.02
CA ILE A 210 -18.30 19.88 17.20
C ILE A 210 -17.42 20.62 16.19
N VAL A 211 -16.10 20.42 16.30
CA VAL A 211 -15.11 21.00 15.41
C VAL A 211 -14.28 19.89 14.74
N PHE A 212 -13.98 20.02 13.47
CA PHE A 212 -13.10 19.13 12.76
C PHE A 212 -11.65 19.59 12.85
N ALA A 213 -10.70 18.67 12.98
CA ALA A 213 -9.27 18.94 13.11
C ALA A 213 -8.39 17.97 12.32
N ASP A 214 -9.01 17.22 11.42
CA ASP A 214 -8.33 16.30 10.51
C ASP A 214 -7.42 17.07 9.55
N ALA A 215 -6.38 16.40 9.07
CA ALA A 215 -5.55 16.86 7.97
C ALA A 215 -6.19 16.42 6.64
N GLN A 216 -5.87 17.15 5.56
CA GLN A 216 -6.25 16.69 4.22
C GLN A 216 -5.50 15.42 3.86
N GLY A 217 -6.22 14.37 3.43
CA GLY A 217 -5.67 13.13 2.90
C GLY A 217 -5.49 13.17 1.36
N THR A 218 -5.79 12.06 0.69
CA THR A 218 -5.49 11.87 -0.74
C THR A 218 -6.72 11.84 -1.65
N ALA A 219 -7.91 11.63 -1.10
CA ALA A 219 -9.13 11.52 -1.90
C ALA A 219 -9.62 12.89 -2.39
N SER A 220 -10.18 12.92 -3.59
CA SER A 220 -10.69 14.15 -4.21
C SER A 220 -11.97 14.69 -3.53
N VAL A 221 -12.59 13.89 -2.67
CA VAL A 221 -13.75 14.31 -1.87
C VAL A 221 -13.35 15.23 -0.71
N GLU A 222 -12.10 15.18 -0.25
CA GLU A 222 -11.58 16.00 0.81
C GLU A 222 -11.25 17.42 0.35
N VAL A 223 -11.40 18.37 1.24
CA VAL A 223 -11.02 19.76 1.05
C VAL A 223 -9.84 20.13 1.95
N ALA A 224 -9.16 21.24 1.65
CA ALA A 224 -7.99 21.66 2.42
C ALA A 224 -8.32 22.13 3.86
N ALA A 225 -9.58 22.48 4.14
CA ALA A 225 -10.07 22.77 5.49
C ALA A 225 -10.48 21.46 6.18
N PRO A 226 -10.33 21.35 7.52
CA PRO A 226 -10.84 20.20 8.25
C PRO A 226 -12.34 20.00 8.00
N ASP A 227 -12.73 18.80 7.59
CA ASP A 227 -14.11 18.48 7.18
C ASP A 227 -14.63 17.16 7.80
N GLY A 228 -13.89 16.55 8.71
CA GLY A 228 -14.22 15.27 9.35
C GLY A 228 -13.98 14.07 8.45
N ILE A 229 -13.21 14.25 7.37
CA ILE A 229 -12.86 13.23 6.41
C ILE A 229 -11.33 13.11 6.34
N HIS A 230 -10.81 11.89 6.37
CA HIS A 230 -9.40 11.64 6.10
C HIS A 230 -9.24 10.39 5.25
N SER A 231 -8.27 10.39 4.33
CA SER A 231 -8.00 9.27 3.46
C SER A 231 -6.52 9.04 3.23
N ALA A 232 -6.20 7.85 2.76
CA ALA A 232 -4.87 7.50 2.26
C ALA A 232 -4.98 6.62 1.02
N ARG A 233 -3.95 6.67 0.16
CA ARG A 233 -3.91 6.01 -1.14
C ARG A 233 -3.02 4.80 -1.14
N GLY A 234 -3.54 3.65 -1.61
CA GLY A 234 -2.78 2.51 -2.09
C GLY A 234 -2.91 2.37 -3.61
N THR A 235 -1.99 1.68 -4.26
CA THR A 235 -1.99 1.57 -5.72
C THR A 235 -1.74 0.13 -6.15
N TYR A 236 -2.64 -0.41 -6.98
CA TYR A 236 -2.39 -1.62 -7.75
C TYR A 236 -1.68 -1.27 -9.06
N ILE A 237 -0.83 -2.18 -9.56
CA ILE A 237 -0.19 -2.10 -10.87
C ILE A 237 -0.26 -3.46 -11.56
N THR A 238 -0.76 -3.50 -12.79
CA THR A 238 -0.85 -4.74 -13.54
C THR A 238 0.53 -5.26 -13.94
N ALA A 239 0.79 -6.54 -13.67
CA ALA A 239 2.04 -7.20 -14.02
C ALA A 239 2.23 -7.26 -15.54
N ALA A 240 3.47 -7.06 -15.97
CA ALA A 240 3.89 -7.46 -17.30
C ALA A 240 3.93 -8.99 -17.41
N THR A 241 3.32 -9.54 -18.43
CA THR A 241 3.45 -10.96 -18.78
C THR A 241 4.18 -11.11 -20.09
N LEU A 242 5.16 -12.02 -20.12
CA LEU A 242 5.77 -12.44 -21.38
C LEU A 242 4.89 -13.53 -22.02
N GLY A 243 4.34 -13.24 -23.19
CA GLY A 243 3.73 -14.26 -24.04
C GLY A 243 4.80 -15.14 -24.67
N VAL A 244 4.65 -16.46 -24.64
CA VAL A 244 5.59 -17.40 -25.25
C VAL A 244 4.84 -18.32 -26.20
N ALA A 245 5.29 -18.39 -27.45
CA ALA A 245 4.76 -19.30 -28.45
C ALA A 245 5.89 -20.13 -29.07
N LYS A 246 5.72 -21.45 -29.17
CA LYS A 246 6.64 -22.36 -29.80
C LYS A 246 6.03 -22.90 -31.10
N SER A 247 6.80 -22.88 -32.18
CA SER A 247 6.43 -23.44 -33.47
C SER A 247 7.54 -24.28 -34.03
N VAL A 248 7.22 -25.14 -35.00
CA VAL A 248 8.15 -25.93 -35.76
C VAL A 248 7.88 -25.77 -37.26
N SER A 249 8.92 -25.64 -38.03
CA SER A 249 8.85 -25.65 -39.49
C SER A 249 9.89 -26.56 -40.05
N ASN A 250 9.59 -27.20 -41.17
CA ASN A 250 10.43 -28.21 -41.81
C ASN A 250 10.99 -27.74 -43.16
N GLY A 251 10.65 -26.55 -43.62
CA GLY A 251 11.14 -26.02 -44.92
C GLY A 251 10.70 -26.79 -46.17
N VAL A 252 10.07 -27.97 -45.99
CA VAL A 252 9.52 -28.81 -47.07
C VAL A 252 8.10 -29.24 -46.73
N SER A 253 7.23 -29.35 -47.70
CA SER A 253 5.89 -29.90 -47.54
C SER A 253 5.94 -31.42 -47.62
N GLY A 254 5.34 -32.11 -46.64
CA GLY A 254 5.23 -33.57 -46.61
C GLY A 254 5.69 -34.23 -45.32
N TYR A 255 6.02 -35.50 -45.41
CA TYR A 255 6.50 -36.28 -44.27
C TYR A 255 7.95 -35.94 -43.96
N GLN A 256 8.29 -35.91 -42.65
CA GLN A 256 9.66 -35.77 -42.17
C GLN A 256 10.33 -37.13 -42.12
N ILE A 257 11.53 -37.27 -42.68
CA ILE A 257 12.28 -38.51 -42.70
C ILE A 257 13.65 -38.34 -42.02
N PRO A 258 14.32 -39.45 -41.59
CA PRO A 258 15.68 -39.36 -41.07
C PRO A 258 16.61 -38.61 -42.01
N GLY A 259 17.37 -37.67 -41.45
CA GLY A 259 18.23 -36.73 -42.17
C GLY A 259 17.63 -35.36 -42.42
N ASP A 260 16.31 -35.20 -42.35
CA ASP A 260 15.70 -33.89 -42.50
C ASP A 260 15.98 -33.01 -41.26
N VAL A 261 16.13 -31.70 -41.49
CA VAL A 261 16.32 -30.72 -40.43
C VAL A 261 15.01 -29.97 -40.21
N VAL A 262 14.48 -30.02 -39.00
CA VAL A 262 13.35 -29.20 -38.58
C VAL A 262 13.87 -28.00 -37.80
N THR A 263 13.22 -26.85 -37.94
CA THR A 263 13.56 -25.64 -37.23
C THR A 263 12.49 -25.35 -36.17
N TYR A 264 12.90 -25.34 -34.90
CA TYR A 264 12.07 -24.88 -33.79
C TYR A 264 12.26 -23.37 -33.62
N THR A 265 11.14 -22.65 -33.41
CA THR A 265 11.16 -21.22 -33.12
C THR A 265 10.34 -20.96 -31.86
N ILE A 266 10.96 -20.31 -30.90
CA ILE A 266 10.31 -19.85 -29.67
C ILE A 266 10.23 -18.32 -29.76
N ALA A 267 9.02 -17.80 -29.96
CA ALA A 267 8.74 -16.37 -29.98
C ALA A 267 8.31 -15.89 -28.59
N VAL A 268 8.88 -14.80 -28.10
CA VAL A 268 8.55 -14.19 -26.81
C VAL A 268 8.11 -12.76 -27.07
N THR A 269 6.94 -12.38 -26.56
CA THR A 269 6.39 -11.04 -26.68
C THR A 269 6.27 -10.42 -25.29
N ASN A 270 6.78 -9.20 -25.13
CA ASN A 270 6.55 -8.40 -23.94
C ASN A 270 5.26 -7.58 -24.15
N SER A 271 4.20 -7.91 -23.41
CA SER A 271 2.92 -7.20 -23.47
C SER A 271 2.91 -5.91 -22.64
N ASP A 272 3.95 -5.64 -21.82
CA ASP A 272 4.07 -4.38 -21.11
C ASP A 272 4.35 -3.24 -22.11
N SER A 273 3.51 -2.21 -22.06
CA SER A 273 3.63 -1.04 -22.95
C SER A 273 4.64 0.01 -22.45
N VAL A 274 5.12 -0.13 -21.20
CA VAL A 274 5.96 0.87 -20.52
C VAL A 274 7.33 0.30 -20.15
N ASN A 275 7.38 -0.95 -19.64
CA ASN A 275 8.57 -1.53 -19.06
C ASN A 275 9.20 -2.59 -19.97
N ALA A 276 10.52 -2.53 -20.10
CA ALA A 276 11.27 -3.60 -20.73
C ALA A 276 11.43 -4.80 -19.78
N ALA A 277 11.30 -6.01 -20.31
CA ALA A 277 11.71 -7.21 -19.60
C ALA A 277 13.24 -7.33 -19.70
N THR A 278 13.92 -7.51 -18.56
CA THR A 278 15.38 -7.61 -18.48
C THR A 278 15.84 -8.96 -17.96
N ALA A 279 17.08 -9.34 -18.20
CA ALA A 279 17.66 -10.62 -17.82
C ALA A 279 16.86 -11.84 -18.35
N VAL A 280 16.23 -11.68 -19.51
CA VAL A 280 15.42 -12.72 -20.15
C VAL A 280 16.31 -13.86 -20.59
N THR A 281 15.86 -15.09 -20.32
CA THR A 281 16.49 -16.32 -20.83
C THR A 281 15.43 -17.17 -21.52
N ILE A 282 15.68 -17.52 -22.78
CA ILE A 282 14.87 -18.42 -23.59
C ILE A 282 15.65 -19.73 -23.71
N SER A 283 15.11 -20.85 -23.27
CA SER A 283 15.81 -22.16 -23.32
C SER A 283 14.89 -23.25 -23.84
N ASP A 284 15.50 -24.21 -24.53
CA ASP A 284 14.82 -25.42 -25.03
C ASP A 284 15.75 -26.62 -25.06
N ALA A 285 15.20 -27.77 -24.77
CA ALA A 285 15.93 -29.02 -24.88
C ALA A 285 15.93 -29.52 -26.36
N ILE A 286 17.00 -30.19 -26.77
CA ILE A 286 17.00 -30.88 -28.06
C ILE A 286 16.07 -32.09 -27.96
N PRO A 287 15.06 -32.19 -28.84
CA PRO A 287 14.09 -33.30 -28.75
C PRO A 287 14.74 -34.67 -28.90
N GLY A 288 14.18 -35.70 -28.26
CA GLY A 288 14.61 -37.07 -28.44
C GLY A 288 14.52 -37.51 -29.90
N PHE A 289 15.44 -38.40 -30.34
CA PHE A 289 15.56 -38.87 -31.73
C PHE A 289 15.95 -37.77 -32.74
N THR A 290 16.51 -36.65 -32.26
CA THR A 290 17.11 -35.63 -33.11
C THR A 290 18.49 -35.25 -32.61
N LEU A 291 19.31 -34.67 -33.51
CA LEU A 291 20.59 -34.06 -33.16
C LEU A 291 20.54 -32.57 -33.45
N TYR A 292 21.14 -31.78 -32.58
CA TYR A 292 21.30 -30.34 -32.85
C TYR A 292 22.05 -30.10 -34.16
N SER A 293 21.58 -29.15 -34.98
CA SER A 293 22.24 -28.81 -36.23
C SER A 293 23.16 -27.59 -36.02
N LEU A 294 24.46 -27.75 -36.20
CA LEU A 294 25.46 -26.71 -35.97
C LEU A 294 25.18 -25.45 -36.81
N GLY A 295 25.45 -24.27 -36.21
CA GLY A 295 25.29 -22.97 -36.85
C GLY A 295 23.84 -22.49 -37.00
N THR A 296 22.88 -23.19 -36.39
CA THR A 296 21.46 -22.87 -36.58
C THR A 296 20.84 -22.11 -35.41
N LEU A 297 21.49 -22.07 -34.22
CA LEU A 297 20.97 -21.30 -33.10
C LEU A 297 21.06 -19.82 -33.41
N THR A 298 19.89 -19.15 -33.40
CA THR A 298 19.77 -17.72 -33.57
C THR A 298 18.99 -17.12 -32.43
N CYS A 299 19.49 -16.02 -31.88
CA CYS A 299 18.86 -15.23 -30.85
C CYS A 299 18.53 -13.84 -31.42
N THR A 300 17.26 -13.47 -31.43
CA THR A 300 16.85 -12.12 -31.82
C THR A 300 16.42 -11.33 -30.59
N GLY A 301 16.65 -10.02 -30.60
CA GLY A 301 16.44 -9.15 -29.46
C GLY A 301 17.76 -8.58 -28.93
N ALA A 302 17.69 -7.64 -28.00
CA ALA A 302 18.85 -6.93 -27.49
C ALA A 302 19.59 -7.71 -26.40
N GLY A 303 20.91 -7.85 -26.53
CA GLY A 303 21.78 -8.34 -25.47
C GLY A 303 21.76 -9.85 -25.21
N PHE A 304 21.10 -10.65 -26.05
CA PHE A 304 21.10 -12.11 -25.90
C PHE A 304 22.44 -12.74 -26.30
N THR A 305 22.89 -13.70 -25.49
CA THR A 305 24.03 -14.57 -25.76
C THR A 305 23.53 -15.98 -26.05
N ALA A 306 23.98 -16.54 -27.17
CA ALA A 306 23.72 -17.94 -27.54
C ALA A 306 24.59 -18.90 -26.71
N GLU A 307 23.99 -19.93 -26.11
CA GLU A 307 24.69 -20.91 -25.28
C GLU A 307 24.13 -22.31 -25.49
N TYR A 308 24.97 -23.29 -25.26
CA TYR A 308 24.75 -24.71 -25.53
C TYR A 308 25.08 -25.54 -24.28
N ASP A 309 24.23 -26.49 -23.95
CA ASP A 309 24.48 -27.46 -22.88
C ASP A 309 24.92 -28.80 -23.47
N HIS A 310 26.07 -29.27 -23.03
CA HIS A 310 26.63 -30.58 -23.35
C HIS A 310 26.50 -31.60 -22.21
N GLY A 311 25.53 -31.36 -21.30
CA GLY A 311 25.31 -32.22 -20.12
C GLY A 311 26.12 -31.81 -18.88
N ALA A 312 26.93 -30.75 -18.98
CA ALA A 312 27.70 -30.18 -17.87
C ALA A 312 27.34 -28.72 -17.54
N GLY A 313 26.22 -28.22 -18.08
CA GLY A 313 25.78 -26.86 -18.00
C GLY A 313 26.06 -26.04 -19.27
N PHE A 314 25.45 -24.86 -19.34
CA PHE A 314 25.51 -24.01 -20.53
C PHE A 314 26.85 -23.30 -20.71
N SER A 315 27.34 -23.26 -21.94
CA SER A 315 28.54 -22.54 -22.37
C SER A 315 28.33 -21.94 -23.77
N THR A 316 29.23 -21.05 -24.19
CA THR A 316 29.20 -20.49 -25.54
C THR A 316 29.84 -21.41 -26.62
N THR A 317 30.33 -22.56 -26.22
CA THR A 317 30.95 -23.53 -27.15
C THR A 317 29.88 -24.39 -27.80
N GLU A 318 29.74 -24.29 -29.13
CA GLU A 318 28.69 -24.98 -29.87
C GLU A 318 29.04 -26.45 -30.23
N ALA A 319 30.25 -26.72 -30.53
CA ALA A 319 30.66 -28.05 -31.03
C ALA A 319 31.08 -28.98 -29.89
N PRO A 320 30.88 -30.30 -30.04
CA PRO A 320 30.27 -31.01 -31.16
C PRO A 320 28.75 -31.13 -31.06
N ALA A 321 28.05 -31.17 -32.20
CA ALA A 321 26.58 -31.21 -32.27
C ALA A 321 25.94 -32.39 -31.54
N ASN A 322 26.55 -33.55 -31.59
CA ASN A 322 26.03 -34.80 -31.03
C ASN A 322 26.05 -34.86 -29.48
N THR A 323 26.61 -33.85 -28.82
CA THR A 323 26.61 -33.72 -27.37
C THR A 323 25.72 -32.61 -26.85
N VAL A 324 25.19 -31.77 -27.77
CA VAL A 324 24.26 -30.67 -27.36
C VAL A 324 22.93 -31.29 -26.95
N THR A 325 22.57 -31.10 -25.68
CA THR A 325 21.31 -31.57 -25.07
C THR A 325 20.26 -30.50 -24.93
N ALA A 326 20.68 -29.21 -24.86
CA ALA A 326 19.80 -28.04 -24.80
C ALA A 326 20.50 -26.82 -25.38
N VAL A 327 19.72 -25.86 -25.81
CA VAL A 327 20.17 -24.55 -26.28
C VAL A 327 19.45 -23.44 -25.52
N ARG A 328 20.09 -22.27 -25.37
CA ARG A 328 19.44 -21.08 -24.81
C ARG A 328 19.98 -19.79 -25.39
N CYS A 329 19.14 -18.76 -25.33
CA CYS A 329 19.51 -17.35 -25.49
C CYS A 329 19.38 -16.69 -24.14
N SER A 330 20.48 -16.24 -23.49
CA SER A 330 20.51 -15.75 -22.12
C SER A 330 20.90 -14.29 -21.99
N GLY A 331 20.47 -13.64 -20.91
CA GLY A 331 20.89 -12.29 -20.50
C GLY A 331 20.30 -11.13 -21.32
N GLY A 332 19.37 -11.40 -22.22
CA GLY A 332 18.79 -10.39 -23.09
C GLY A 332 17.74 -9.52 -22.44
N SER A 333 17.27 -8.52 -23.21
CA SER A 333 16.13 -7.69 -22.83
C SER A 333 15.12 -7.60 -23.99
N ILE A 334 13.85 -7.47 -23.63
CA ILE A 334 12.74 -7.26 -24.56
C ILE A 334 12.10 -5.91 -24.23
N ALA A 335 12.18 -4.95 -25.14
CA ALA A 335 11.62 -3.62 -24.96
C ALA A 335 10.12 -3.68 -24.64
N ALA A 336 9.57 -2.59 -24.09
CA ALA A 336 8.14 -2.41 -23.95
C ALA A 336 7.43 -2.63 -25.29
N SER A 337 6.34 -3.41 -25.30
CA SER A 337 5.60 -3.84 -26.50
C SER A 337 6.49 -4.53 -27.56
N GLY A 338 7.68 -4.98 -27.17
CA GLY A 338 8.65 -5.60 -28.07
C GLY A 338 8.55 -7.13 -28.12
N ASN A 339 9.38 -7.71 -28.97
CA ASN A 339 9.49 -9.15 -29.09
C ASN A 339 10.96 -9.61 -29.17
N ALA A 340 11.18 -10.88 -28.90
CA ALA A 340 12.44 -11.59 -29.08
C ALA A 340 12.14 -13.01 -29.57
N SER A 341 13.11 -13.67 -30.16
CA SER A 341 12.96 -15.10 -30.47
C SER A 341 14.26 -15.86 -30.36
N MET A 342 14.12 -17.14 -30.12
CA MET A 342 15.16 -18.14 -30.27
C MET A 342 14.74 -19.13 -31.34
N ALA A 343 15.63 -19.43 -32.32
CA ALA A 343 15.38 -20.49 -33.26
C ALA A 343 16.61 -21.41 -33.39
N PHE A 344 16.37 -22.71 -33.57
CA PHE A 344 17.42 -23.70 -33.76
C PHE A 344 16.95 -24.85 -34.63
N GLY A 345 17.87 -25.46 -35.37
CA GLY A 345 17.65 -26.64 -36.16
C GLY A 345 17.95 -27.94 -35.42
N ALA A 346 17.13 -28.97 -35.67
CA ALA A 346 17.34 -30.30 -35.17
C ALA A 346 17.19 -31.33 -36.32
N ALA A 347 18.23 -32.11 -36.60
CA ALA A 347 18.22 -33.15 -37.60
C ALA A 347 17.61 -34.44 -37.06
N ILE A 348 16.64 -35.02 -37.76
CA ILE A 348 15.99 -36.29 -37.41
C ILE A 348 16.99 -37.44 -37.58
N GLN A 349 17.11 -38.36 -36.61
CA GLN A 349 17.97 -39.54 -36.63
C GLN A 349 17.32 -40.71 -37.33
#